data_228ca870bd1fd4549a68ab4710c23515
#
_entry.id   228ca870bd1fd4549a68ab4710c23515
#
_cell.length_a   1.000
_cell.length_b   1.000
_cell.length_c   1.000
_cell.angle_alpha   90.00
_cell.angle_beta   90.00
_cell.angle_gamma   90.00
#
_symmetry.space_group_name_H-M   'P 1'
#
loop_
_entity.id
_entity.type
_entity.pdbx_description
1 polymer ?
#
loop_
_entity_poly.entity_id
_entity_poly.type
_entity_poly.pdbx_seq_one_letter_code
_entity_poly.pdbx_strand_id
1 'polypeptide(L)'
;MSENALALARQHAPCYIYSREILTAQAETLHRTFPGFDILFSVKANPFPPVIRHLAALGIGADAASAGEVRLAAECGIAQEDIYFSAAGKSDRALAAAWDNCHLIADSIGEVRRIAAMAAARGETKAIGLRVNPAFSMDGGAGGTSKFGIDL
;
A
#
# COMPACT_ATOMS: atom_id res chain seq x y z
N MET A 1 -17.25 21.21 -11.85
CA MET A 1 -17.32 21.19 -10.38
C MET A 1 -18.79 21.40 -10.02
N SER A 2 -19.37 20.55 -9.14
CA SER A 2 -20.79 20.70 -8.74
C SER A 2 -21.01 21.97 -7.92
N GLU A 3 -22.25 22.49 -7.87
CA GLU A 3 -22.60 23.65 -7.05
C GLU A 3 -22.27 23.43 -5.57
N ASN A 4 -22.50 22.21 -5.07
CA ASN A 4 -22.14 21.82 -3.71
C ASN A 4 -20.62 21.90 -3.44
N ALA A 5 -19.79 21.48 -4.40
CA ALA A 5 -18.33 21.57 -4.25
C ALA A 5 -17.87 23.03 -4.25
N LEU A 6 -18.49 23.90 -5.05
CA LEU A 6 -18.21 25.34 -5.04
C LEU A 6 -18.62 26.00 -3.71
N ALA A 7 -19.78 25.62 -3.15
CA ALA A 7 -20.23 26.12 -1.87
C ALA A 7 -19.27 25.72 -0.72
N LEU A 8 -18.83 24.45 -0.70
CA LEU A 8 -17.83 23.95 0.24
C LEU A 8 -16.50 24.67 0.11
N ALA A 9 -16.03 24.87 -1.14
CA ALA A 9 -14.79 25.59 -1.39
C ALA A 9 -14.82 27.04 -0.89
N ARG A 10 -15.94 27.74 -1.09
CA ARG A 10 -16.13 29.12 -0.58
C ARG A 10 -16.14 29.19 0.94
N GLN A 11 -16.67 28.16 1.60
CA GLN A 11 -16.82 28.13 3.05
C GLN A 11 -15.56 27.65 3.78
N HIS A 12 -14.77 26.73 3.16
CA HIS A 12 -13.69 26.01 3.83
C HIS A 12 -12.31 26.14 3.16
N ALA A 13 -12.15 27.00 2.14
CA ALA A 13 -10.85 27.18 1.48
C ALA A 13 -9.77 27.73 2.46
N PRO A 14 -8.49 27.27 2.36
CA PRO A 14 -8.02 26.25 1.43
C PRO A 14 -8.38 24.82 1.90
N CYS A 15 -8.95 23.99 1.02
CA CYS A 15 -9.35 22.63 1.33
C CYS A 15 -9.26 21.69 0.13
N TYR A 16 -9.18 20.39 0.37
CA TYR A 16 -9.38 19.34 -0.62
C TYR A 16 -10.81 18.82 -0.53
N ILE A 17 -11.46 18.65 -1.67
CA ILE A 17 -12.83 18.15 -1.78
C ILE A 17 -12.80 16.82 -2.53
N TYR A 18 -13.34 15.77 -1.91
CA TYR A 18 -13.44 14.43 -2.49
C TYR A 18 -14.91 14.09 -2.77
N SER A 19 -15.21 13.55 -3.96
CA SER A 19 -16.53 13.02 -4.29
C SER A 19 -16.50 11.50 -4.17
N ARG A 20 -17.43 10.94 -3.39
CA ARG A 20 -17.61 9.49 -3.26
C ARG A 20 -17.99 8.87 -4.60
N GLU A 21 -18.85 9.52 -5.36
CA GLU A 21 -19.32 9.06 -6.67
C GLU A 21 -18.16 8.91 -7.65
N ILE A 22 -17.23 9.87 -7.66
CA ILE A 22 -16.04 9.81 -8.51
C ILE A 22 -15.11 8.69 -8.05
N LEU A 23 -14.87 8.55 -6.75
CA LEU A 23 -14.05 7.47 -6.22
C LEU A 23 -14.65 6.10 -6.56
N THR A 24 -15.96 5.93 -6.38
CA THR A 24 -16.67 4.70 -6.74
C THR A 24 -16.52 4.39 -8.23
N ALA A 25 -16.80 5.36 -9.10
CA ALA A 25 -16.71 5.16 -10.55
C ALA A 25 -15.30 4.80 -11.02
N GLN A 26 -14.25 5.36 -10.39
CA GLN A 26 -12.87 4.99 -10.68
C GLN A 26 -12.54 3.56 -10.21
N ALA A 27 -12.94 3.18 -8.99
CA ALA A 27 -12.73 1.84 -8.48
C ALA A 27 -13.43 0.78 -9.34
N GLU A 28 -14.69 1.00 -9.69
CA GLU A 28 -15.46 0.11 -10.60
C GLU A 28 -14.80 0.01 -11.98
N THR A 29 -14.25 1.11 -12.48
CA THR A 29 -13.53 1.10 -13.76
C THR A 29 -12.27 0.25 -13.67
N LEU A 30 -11.50 0.35 -12.59
CA LEU A 30 -10.31 -0.47 -12.37
C LEU A 30 -10.68 -1.97 -12.30
N HIS A 31 -11.66 -2.34 -11.47
CA HIS A 31 -12.10 -3.74 -11.36
C HIS A 31 -12.60 -4.32 -12.69
N ARG A 32 -13.33 -3.51 -13.48
CA ARG A 32 -13.81 -3.93 -14.80
C ARG A 32 -12.68 -4.07 -15.82
N THR A 33 -11.67 -3.19 -15.76
CA THR A 33 -10.57 -3.17 -16.73
C THR A 33 -9.54 -4.25 -16.43
N PHE A 34 -9.36 -4.59 -15.16
CA PHE A 34 -8.38 -5.57 -14.69
C PHE A 34 -9.07 -6.71 -13.91
N PRO A 35 -9.90 -7.52 -14.58
CA PRO A 35 -10.59 -8.64 -13.93
C PRO A 35 -9.56 -9.66 -13.43
N GLY A 36 -9.71 -10.11 -12.20
CA GLY A 36 -8.80 -11.09 -11.57
C GLY A 36 -7.50 -10.50 -11.01
N PHE A 37 -7.37 -9.16 -10.99
CA PHE A 37 -6.28 -8.48 -10.28
C PHE A 37 -6.78 -7.94 -8.94
N ASP A 38 -5.95 -8.06 -7.91
CA ASP A 38 -6.13 -7.35 -6.67
C ASP A 38 -5.65 -5.91 -6.84
N ILE A 39 -6.52 -4.95 -6.55
CA ILE A 39 -6.23 -3.52 -6.70
C ILE A 39 -5.84 -2.96 -5.34
N LEU A 40 -4.67 -2.32 -5.27
CA LEU A 40 -4.18 -1.71 -4.04
C LEU A 40 -4.11 -0.18 -4.18
N PHE A 41 -4.58 0.50 -3.13
CA PHE A 41 -4.44 1.95 -3.00
C PHE A 41 -3.16 2.29 -2.24
N SER A 42 -2.31 3.14 -2.82
CA SER A 42 -1.09 3.62 -2.16
C SER A 42 -1.45 4.66 -1.09
N VAL A 43 -1.41 4.24 0.19
CA VAL A 43 -1.85 5.04 1.34
C VAL A 43 -1.08 6.35 1.47
N LYS A 44 0.22 6.34 1.15
CA LYS A 44 1.08 7.54 1.16
C LYS A 44 0.58 8.67 0.26
N ALA A 45 -0.18 8.35 -0.80
CA ALA A 45 -0.71 9.36 -1.72
C ALA A 45 -1.84 10.17 -1.07
N ASN A 46 -2.63 9.55 -0.21
CA ASN A 46 -3.70 10.23 0.52
C ASN A 46 -4.09 9.44 1.79
N PRO A 47 -3.50 9.74 2.95
CA PRO A 47 -3.78 9.03 4.20
C PRO A 47 -5.08 9.48 4.89
N PHE A 48 -6.00 10.09 4.16
CA PHE A 48 -7.27 10.58 4.72
C PHE A 48 -8.25 9.43 4.99
N PRO A 49 -8.57 9.12 6.28
CA PRO A 49 -9.33 7.92 6.63
C PRO A 49 -10.68 7.77 5.91
N PRO A 50 -11.48 8.83 5.66
CA PRO A 50 -12.74 8.68 4.93
C PRO A 50 -12.56 8.18 3.48
N VAL A 51 -11.46 8.54 2.80
CA VAL A 51 -11.14 8.04 1.46
C VAL A 51 -10.77 6.57 1.54
N ILE A 52 -9.88 6.19 2.48
CA ILE A 52 -9.43 4.80 2.64
C ILE A 52 -10.61 3.89 2.99
N ARG A 53 -11.47 4.27 3.95
CA ARG A 53 -12.68 3.50 4.30
C ARG A 53 -13.63 3.31 3.12
N HIS A 54 -13.77 4.34 2.29
CA HIS A 54 -14.63 4.25 1.13
C HIS A 54 -14.05 3.27 0.09
N LEU A 55 -12.75 3.32 -0.16
CA LEU A 55 -12.05 2.39 -1.06
C LEU A 55 -12.06 0.95 -0.51
N ALA A 56 -11.84 0.77 0.80
CA ALA A 56 -11.97 -0.53 1.46
C ALA A 56 -13.35 -1.16 1.25
N ALA A 57 -14.41 -0.37 1.38
CA ALA A 57 -15.79 -0.83 1.14
C ALA A 57 -16.06 -1.23 -0.34
N LEU A 58 -15.18 -0.82 -1.26
CA LEU A 58 -15.22 -1.19 -2.67
C LEU A 58 -14.26 -2.35 -3.02
N GLY A 59 -13.66 -3.01 -2.02
CA GLY A 59 -12.73 -4.12 -2.24
C GLY A 59 -11.34 -3.70 -2.72
N ILE A 60 -10.94 -2.45 -2.46
CA ILE A 60 -9.58 -1.97 -2.74
C ILE A 60 -8.72 -2.19 -1.51
N GLY A 61 -7.61 -2.92 -1.68
CA GLY A 61 -6.60 -3.14 -0.64
C GLY A 61 -5.65 -1.95 -0.44
N ALA A 62 -4.57 -2.13 0.31
CA ALA A 62 -3.60 -1.08 0.63
C ALA A 62 -2.16 -1.45 0.28
N ASP A 63 -1.45 -0.53 -0.38
CA ASP A 63 0.01 -0.49 -0.44
C ASP A 63 0.49 0.55 0.58
N ALA A 64 1.13 0.07 1.64
CA ALA A 64 1.60 0.85 2.77
C ALA A 64 3.12 1.02 2.73
N ALA A 65 3.60 2.23 2.94
CA ALA A 65 5.02 2.58 2.98
C ALA A 65 5.57 2.74 4.41
N SER A 66 4.75 2.55 5.43
CA SER A 66 5.16 2.61 6.84
C SER A 66 4.23 1.77 7.73
N ALA A 67 4.74 1.38 8.91
CA ALA A 67 3.91 0.70 9.91
C ALA A 67 2.72 1.55 10.39
N GLY A 68 2.83 2.88 10.33
CA GLY A 68 1.73 3.80 10.61
C GLY A 68 0.63 3.70 9.56
N GLU A 69 1.01 3.57 8.28
CA GLU A 69 0.05 3.36 7.18
C GLU A 69 -0.61 1.98 7.22
N VAL A 70 0.15 0.92 7.60
CA VAL A 70 -0.42 -0.42 7.83
C VAL A 70 -1.52 -0.35 8.89
N ARG A 71 -1.23 0.28 10.04
CA ARG A 71 -2.21 0.46 11.10
C ARG A 71 -3.41 1.26 10.63
N LEU A 72 -3.19 2.37 9.92
CA LEU A 72 -4.27 3.22 9.39
C LEU A 72 -5.17 2.44 8.43
N ALA A 73 -4.59 1.62 7.54
CA ALA A 73 -5.34 0.78 6.61
C ALA A 73 -6.24 -0.21 7.35
N ALA A 74 -5.69 -0.91 8.36
CA ALA A 74 -6.43 -1.84 9.20
C ALA A 74 -7.56 -1.13 10.00
N GLU A 75 -7.28 0.05 10.59
CA GLU A 75 -8.28 0.88 11.28
C GLU A 75 -9.39 1.39 10.34
N CYS A 76 -9.10 1.48 9.05
CA CYS A 76 -10.06 1.84 8.01
C CYS A 76 -10.87 0.64 7.47
N GLY A 77 -10.62 -0.59 7.96
CA GLY A 77 -11.39 -1.77 7.62
C GLY A 77 -10.83 -2.59 6.46
N ILE A 78 -9.60 -2.35 6.03
CA ILE A 78 -8.92 -3.20 5.05
C ILE A 78 -8.45 -4.46 5.77
N ALA A 79 -8.77 -5.63 5.22
CA ALA A 79 -8.38 -6.92 5.78
C ALA A 79 -6.85 -7.12 5.71
N GLN A 80 -6.28 -7.86 6.65
CA GLN A 80 -4.83 -8.09 6.74
C GLN A 80 -4.24 -8.65 5.44
N GLU A 81 -4.95 -9.56 4.80
CA GLU A 81 -4.59 -10.20 3.54
C GLU A 81 -4.56 -9.24 2.34
N ASP A 82 -5.18 -8.07 2.47
CA ASP A 82 -5.24 -7.03 1.44
C ASP A 82 -4.31 -5.85 1.74
N ILE A 83 -3.48 -5.93 2.79
CA ILE A 83 -2.51 -4.89 3.14
C ILE A 83 -1.10 -5.40 2.82
N TYR A 84 -0.36 -4.62 2.02
CA TYR A 84 1.03 -4.92 1.64
C TYR A 84 1.95 -3.84 2.17
N PHE A 85 2.92 -4.22 3.00
CA PHE A 85 3.93 -3.28 3.49
C PHE A 85 5.17 -3.31 2.59
N SER A 86 5.19 -2.42 1.62
CA SER A 86 6.20 -2.30 0.56
C SER A 86 7.02 -1.01 0.74
N ALA A 87 8.11 -1.08 1.48
CA ALA A 87 9.02 0.04 1.70
C ALA A 87 10.47 -0.44 1.82
N ALA A 88 11.42 0.40 1.42
CA ALA A 88 12.81 0.20 1.74
C ALA A 88 13.10 0.60 3.20
N GLY A 89 14.09 -0.06 3.82
CA GLY A 89 14.63 0.37 5.11
C GLY A 89 13.68 0.21 6.30
N LYS A 90 12.79 -0.81 6.29
CA LYS A 90 11.95 -1.11 7.46
C LYS A 90 12.82 -1.45 8.67
N SER A 91 12.64 -0.72 9.77
CA SER A 91 13.31 -1.03 11.03
C SER A 91 12.69 -2.26 11.70
N ASP A 92 13.42 -2.90 12.63
CA ASP A 92 12.90 -4.05 13.39
C ASP A 92 11.63 -3.68 14.17
N ARG A 93 11.55 -2.45 14.69
CA ARG A 93 10.35 -1.92 15.33
C ARG A 93 9.18 -1.83 14.36
N ALA A 94 9.42 -1.39 13.11
CA ALA A 94 8.39 -1.29 12.09
C ALA A 94 7.91 -2.69 11.64
N LEU A 95 8.84 -3.63 11.46
CA LEU A 95 8.52 -5.01 11.14
C LEU A 95 7.69 -5.66 12.25
N ALA A 96 8.10 -5.49 13.52
CA ALA A 96 7.37 -6.03 14.66
C ALA A 96 5.95 -5.44 14.78
N ALA A 97 5.80 -4.13 14.57
CA ALA A 97 4.51 -3.45 14.66
C ALA A 97 3.52 -3.84 13.53
N ALA A 98 4.04 -4.25 12.39
CA ALA A 98 3.24 -4.64 11.22
C ALA A 98 3.09 -6.17 11.08
N TRP A 99 3.74 -6.96 11.93
CA TRP A 99 3.94 -8.39 11.74
C TRP A 99 2.66 -9.18 11.47
N ASP A 100 1.63 -8.94 12.26
CA ASP A 100 0.36 -9.67 12.19
C ASP A 100 -0.73 -8.91 11.41
N ASN A 101 -0.39 -7.80 10.75
CA ASN A 101 -1.37 -6.89 10.17
C ASN A 101 -1.23 -6.69 8.66
N CYS A 102 -0.28 -7.38 8.01
CA CYS A 102 -0.06 -7.21 6.57
C CYS A 102 0.84 -8.30 5.98
N HIS A 103 0.90 -8.33 4.65
CA HIS A 103 1.98 -8.99 3.90
C HIS A 103 3.23 -8.12 3.94
N LEU A 104 4.34 -8.68 4.46
CA LEU A 104 5.64 -8.01 4.44
C LEU A 104 6.32 -8.23 3.08
N ILE A 105 6.70 -7.16 2.40
CA ILE A 105 7.47 -7.20 1.15
C ILE A 105 8.92 -6.79 1.47
N ALA A 106 9.84 -7.75 1.44
CA ALA A 106 11.24 -7.48 1.72
C ALA A 106 11.92 -6.79 0.53
N ASP A 107 12.65 -5.71 0.82
CA ASP A 107 13.33 -4.86 -0.16
C ASP A 107 14.82 -5.16 -0.27
N SER A 108 15.36 -6.01 0.59
CA SER A 108 16.77 -6.41 0.60
C SER A 108 16.99 -7.76 1.28
N ILE A 109 18.11 -8.42 0.94
CA ILE A 109 18.54 -9.67 1.61
C ILE A 109 18.76 -9.45 3.13
N GLY A 110 19.25 -8.27 3.51
CA GLY A 110 19.40 -7.92 4.93
C GLY A 110 18.06 -7.92 5.67
N GLU A 111 17.01 -7.44 5.01
CA GLU A 111 15.66 -7.45 5.57
C GLU A 111 15.09 -8.87 5.66
N VAL A 112 15.29 -9.71 4.65
CA VAL A 112 14.92 -11.14 4.69
C VAL A 112 15.54 -11.84 5.90
N ARG A 113 16.85 -11.62 6.14
CA ARG A 113 17.55 -12.21 7.31
C ARG A 113 16.96 -11.75 8.64
N ARG A 114 16.60 -10.46 8.77
CA ARG A 114 15.98 -9.93 9.98
C ARG A 114 14.58 -10.52 10.21
N ILE A 115 13.77 -10.61 9.16
CA ILE A 115 12.45 -11.24 9.23
C ILE A 115 12.59 -12.72 9.61
N ALA A 116 13.54 -13.46 9.02
CA ALA A 116 13.80 -14.85 9.39
C ALA A 116 14.22 -15.02 10.87
N ALA A 117 15.09 -14.13 11.37
CA ALA A 117 15.48 -14.14 12.78
C ALA A 117 14.29 -13.85 13.71
N MET A 118 13.42 -12.91 13.34
CA MET A 118 12.20 -12.61 14.10
C MET A 118 11.22 -13.77 14.09
N ALA A 119 11.02 -14.45 12.96
CA ALA A 119 10.17 -15.63 12.86
C ALA A 119 10.70 -16.78 13.74
N ALA A 120 12.01 -17.04 13.68
CA ALA A 120 12.66 -18.05 14.52
C ALA A 120 12.51 -17.74 16.03
N ALA A 121 12.68 -16.48 16.44
CA ALA A 121 12.50 -16.07 17.82
C ALA A 121 11.05 -16.22 18.31
N ARG A 122 10.08 -16.17 17.41
CA ARG A 122 8.65 -16.37 17.67
C ARG A 122 8.22 -17.84 17.55
N GLY A 123 9.09 -18.71 17.05
CA GLY A 123 8.77 -20.13 16.81
C GLY A 123 7.75 -20.33 15.68
N GLU A 124 7.70 -19.43 14.70
CA GLU A 124 6.72 -19.46 13.61
C GLU A 124 7.37 -19.33 12.24
N THR A 125 6.60 -19.61 11.18
CA THR A 125 6.97 -19.37 9.80
C THR A 125 6.22 -18.14 9.30
N LYS A 126 6.93 -17.18 8.66
CA LYS A 126 6.34 -16.00 8.06
C LYS A 126 6.47 -16.03 6.54
N ALA A 127 5.34 -16.05 5.84
CA ALA A 127 5.33 -15.82 4.40
C ALA A 127 5.63 -14.35 4.11
N ILE A 128 6.52 -14.09 3.14
CA ILE A 128 6.91 -12.75 2.72
C ILE A 128 6.94 -12.65 1.20
N GLY A 129 6.70 -11.44 0.67
CA GLY A 129 7.02 -11.08 -0.70
C GLY A 129 8.47 -10.59 -0.81
N LEU A 130 9.04 -10.66 -2.01
CA LEU A 130 10.34 -10.10 -2.33
C LEU A 130 10.18 -9.03 -3.40
N ARG A 131 10.73 -7.85 -3.16
CA ARG A 131 10.86 -6.84 -4.20
C ARG A 131 12.16 -7.06 -4.95
N VAL A 132 12.02 -7.36 -6.23
CA VAL A 132 13.14 -7.68 -7.12
C VAL A 132 13.39 -6.51 -8.05
N ASN A 133 14.68 -6.17 -8.25
CA ASN A 133 15.13 -5.24 -9.27
C ASN A 133 15.72 -6.05 -10.44
N PRO A 134 14.98 -6.22 -11.56
CA PRO A 134 15.46 -7.04 -12.68
C PRO A 134 16.56 -6.33 -13.44
N ALA A 135 17.46 -7.11 -14.06
CA ALA A 135 18.54 -6.60 -14.90
C ALA A 135 18.08 -6.05 -16.27
N PHE A 136 16.77 -6.04 -16.53
CA PHE A 136 16.15 -5.53 -17.76
C PHE A 136 15.14 -4.44 -17.48
N SER A 137 14.91 -3.56 -18.45
CA SER A 137 13.84 -2.56 -18.40
C SER A 137 12.68 -2.97 -19.30
N MET A 138 11.44 -2.65 -18.90
CA MET A 138 10.22 -2.97 -19.66
C MET A 138 10.12 -2.20 -20.98
N ASP A 139 10.86 -1.11 -21.14
CA ASP A 139 10.96 -0.30 -22.36
C ASP A 139 12.10 -0.73 -23.30
N GLY A 140 12.76 -1.87 -23.02
CA GLY A 140 13.81 -2.45 -23.86
C GLY A 140 15.17 -1.80 -23.67
N GLY A 141 15.33 -0.86 -22.74
CA GLY A 141 16.64 -0.33 -22.33
C GLY A 141 17.40 -1.27 -21.41
N ALA A 142 18.69 -1.01 -21.20
CA ALA A 142 19.44 -1.64 -20.13
C ALA A 142 18.78 -1.29 -18.79
N GLY A 143 18.54 -2.30 -17.95
CA GLY A 143 17.97 -2.09 -16.61
C GLY A 143 18.78 -1.05 -15.84
N GLY A 144 18.12 0.03 -15.41
CA GLY A 144 18.75 1.03 -14.55
C GLY A 144 18.92 0.49 -13.14
N THR A 145 19.98 0.89 -12.44
CA THR A 145 20.11 0.62 -11.00
C THR A 145 18.97 1.30 -10.25
N SER A 146 18.07 0.51 -9.69
CA SER A 146 17.05 1.03 -8.78
C SER A 146 17.61 1.11 -7.37
N LYS A 147 17.23 2.16 -6.62
CA LYS A 147 17.51 2.24 -5.18
C LYS A 147 16.63 1.31 -4.35
N PHE A 148 15.74 0.56 -4.99
CA PHE A 148 14.76 -0.32 -4.36
C PHE A 148 14.87 -1.72 -4.90
N GLY A 149 14.63 -2.71 -4.03
CA GLY A 149 14.57 -4.11 -4.40
C GLY A 149 15.93 -4.80 -4.38
N ILE A 150 15.87 -6.10 -4.56
CA ILE A 150 17.03 -7.00 -4.59
C ILE A 150 17.46 -7.13 -6.04
N ASP A 151 18.72 -6.80 -6.35
CA ASP A 151 19.30 -7.00 -7.68
C ASP A 151 19.43 -8.50 -7.96
N LEU A 152 19.12 -8.89 -9.21
CA LEU A 152 19.25 -10.26 -9.72
C LEU A 152 20.49 -10.42 -10.56
#